data_c010fc40aaa9e6d9747af7d5d53229ff
#
_entry.id   c010fc40aaa9e6d9747af7d5d53229ff
#
_cell.length_a   1.000
_cell.length_b   1.000
_cell.length_c   1.000
_cell.angle_alpha   90.00
_cell.angle_beta   90.00
_cell.angle_gamma   90.00
#
_symmetry.space_group_name_H-M   'P 1'
#
loop_
_entity.id
_entity.type
_entity.pdbx_description
1 polymer ?
#
loop_
_entity_poly.entity_id
_entity_poly.type
_entity_poly.pdbx_seq_one_letter_code
_entity_poly.pdbx_strand_id
1 'polypeptide(L)'
;VIRSELAVLQKRGKEVTEEELIQIALKQHWYEEEKGTPLKYIGKLVESFGLKVERRFCREINELFRELEQGHDVIACVDGGELSGNLEQEEFEDRWIGEIPDHVVLVRNIDYSEPPRVEVYDVAMEEPVRYYPLDRFIDSWKDSKYYMISIK
;
A
#
# COMPACT_ATOMS: atom_id res chain seq x y z
N VAL A 1 3.97 5.96 -0.59
CA VAL A 1 3.20 5.64 -1.81
C VAL A 1 4.09 5.60 -3.05
N ILE A 2 4.82 6.66 -3.34
CA ILE A 2 5.66 6.73 -4.57
C ILE A 2 6.65 5.57 -4.64
N ARG A 3 7.32 5.25 -3.55
CA ARG A 3 8.28 4.14 -3.52
C ARG A 3 7.63 2.78 -3.74
N SER A 4 6.40 2.60 -3.27
CA SER A 4 5.65 1.36 -3.50
C SER A 4 5.32 1.20 -4.97
N GLU A 5 4.89 2.27 -5.63
CA GLU A 5 4.63 2.25 -7.07
C GLU A 5 5.93 2.08 -7.88
N LEU A 6 7.02 2.69 -7.41
CA LEU A 6 8.35 2.49 -8.00
C LEU A 6 8.76 1.02 -7.97
N ALA A 7 8.57 0.36 -6.83
CA ALA A 7 8.90 -1.05 -6.68
C ALA A 7 8.13 -1.92 -7.69
N VAL A 8 6.85 -1.63 -7.90
CA VAL A 8 6.04 -2.33 -8.91
C VAL A 8 6.57 -2.07 -10.31
N LEU A 9 6.85 -0.81 -10.64
CA LEU A 9 7.36 -0.45 -11.97
C LEU A 9 8.69 -1.12 -12.28
N GLN A 10 9.62 -1.12 -11.32
CA GLN A 10 10.91 -1.77 -11.50
C GLN A 10 10.77 -3.28 -11.66
N LYS A 11 9.90 -3.90 -10.89
CA LYS A 11 9.57 -5.33 -11.03
C LYS A 11 9.03 -5.66 -12.41
N ARG A 12 8.28 -4.74 -13.01
CA ARG A 12 7.70 -4.89 -14.36
C ARG A 12 8.66 -4.49 -15.47
N GLY A 13 9.93 -4.23 -15.16
CA GLY A 13 10.96 -3.90 -16.14
C GLY A 13 10.97 -2.46 -16.63
N LYS A 14 10.28 -1.57 -15.93
CA LYS A 14 10.29 -0.14 -16.29
C LYS A 14 11.54 0.51 -15.71
N GLU A 15 12.30 1.18 -16.56
CA GLU A 15 13.49 1.92 -16.15
C GLU A 15 13.10 3.34 -15.73
N VAL A 16 12.84 3.52 -14.44
CA VAL A 16 12.40 4.79 -13.88
C VAL A 16 13.01 4.98 -12.49
N THR A 17 13.30 6.23 -12.14
CA THR A 17 13.86 6.57 -10.84
C THR A 17 12.79 7.17 -9.93
N GLU A 18 13.06 7.14 -8.63
CA GLU A 18 12.18 7.79 -7.64
C GLU A 18 12.00 9.27 -7.96
N GLU A 19 13.10 9.96 -8.32
CA GLU A 19 13.07 11.38 -8.65
C GLU A 19 12.16 11.68 -9.82
N GLU A 20 12.22 10.87 -10.87
CA GLU A 20 11.35 11.01 -12.05
C GLU A 20 9.87 10.88 -11.65
N LEU A 21 9.55 9.89 -10.81
CA LEU A 21 8.19 9.70 -10.33
C LEU A 21 7.70 10.86 -9.47
N ILE A 22 8.56 11.39 -8.59
CA ILE A 22 8.23 12.55 -7.78
C ILE A 22 7.89 13.74 -8.66
N GLN A 23 8.68 14.01 -9.70
CA GLN A 23 8.44 15.11 -10.63
C GLN A 23 7.10 14.94 -11.38
N ILE A 24 6.80 13.74 -11.84
CA ILE A 24 5.52 13.45 -12.49
C ILE A 24 4.36 13.70 -11.53
N ALA A 25 4.46 13.17 -10.31
CA ALA A 25 3.41 13.29 -9.31
C ALA A 25 3.16 14.74 -8.88
N LEU A 26 4.23 15.53 -8.71
CA LEU A 26 4.13 16.96 -8.39
C LEU A 26 3.46 17.73 -9.54
N LYS A 27 3.89 17.49 -10.76
CA LYS A 27 3.35 18.16 -11.95
C LYS A 27 1.86 17.88 -12.15
N GLN A 28 1.44 16.64 -11.88
CA GLN A 28 0.05 16.22 -12.03
C GLN A 28 -0.81 16.51 -10.81
N HIS A 29 -0.23 17.07 -9.74
CA HIS A 29 -0.90 17.32 -8.46
C HIS A 29 -1.40 16.05 -7.78
N TRP A 30 -0.72 14.92 -8.01
CA TRP A 30 -1.02 13.65 -7.34
C TRP A 30 -0.31 13.51 -5.99
N TYR A 31 0.67 14.38 -5.73
CA TYR A 31 1.51 14.34 -4.54
C TYR A 31 1.85 15.76 -4.08
N GLU A 32 1.82 15.98 -2.76
CA GLU A 32 2.30 17.20 -2.13
C GLU A 32 3.34 16.80 -1.08
N GLU A 33 4.49 17.46 -1.07
CA GLU A 33 5.63 17.10 -0.21
C GLU A 33 5.27 17.01 1.28
N GLU A 34 4.44 17.91 1.78
CA GLU A 34 4.06 17.94 3.19
C GLU A 34 2.87 17.04 3.53
N LYS A 35 2.02 16.73 2.57
CA LYS A 35 0.77 16.01 2.78
C LYS A 35 0.77 14.57 2.27
N GLY A 36 1.61 14.26 1.27
CA GLY A 36 1.65 12.94 0.65
C GLY A 36 0.68 12.77 -0.51
N THR A 37 0.27 11.55 -0.76
CA THR A 37 -0.60 11.18 -1.88
C THR A 37 -2.00 10.84 -1.38
N PRO A 38 -3.04 11.57 -1.81
CA PRO A 38 -4.43 11.20 -1.50
C PRO A 38 -4.79 9.80 -2.02
N LEU A 39 -5.70 9.12 -1.34
CA LEU A 39 -6.15 7.77 -1.71
C LEU A 39 -6.51 7.65 -3.19
N LYS A 40 -7.25 8.61 -3.70
CA LYS A 40 -7.73 8.60 -5.09
C LYS A 40 -6.62 8.62 -6.13
N TYR A 41 -5.41 9.04 -5.75
CA TYR A 41 -4.27 9.13 -6.67
C TYR A 41 -3.28 8.00 -6.53
N ILE A 42 -3.43 7.12 -5.55
CA ILE A 42 -2.57 5.95 -5.44
C ILE A 42 -2.81 5.06 -6.66
N GLY A 43 -1.73 4.66 -7.31
CA GLY A 43 -1.79 3.89 -8.56
C GLY A 43 -1.74 4.74 -9.83
N LYS A 44 -1.84 6.06 -9.73
CA LYS A 44 -1.78 6.94 -10.91
C LYS A 44 -0.43 6.88 -11.62
N LEU A 45 0.65 6.76 -10.87
CA LEU A 45 1.99 6.66 -11.47
C LEU A 45 2.13 5.39 -12.30
N VAL A 46 1.73 4.24 -11.77
CA VAL A 46 1.81 2.99 -12.52
C VAL A 46 0.87 3.01 -13.73
N GLU A 47 -0.31 3.65 -13.63
CA GLU A 47 -1.20 3.84 -14.77
C GLU A 47 -0.53 4.67 -15.87
N SER A 48 0.24 5.71 -15.51
CA SER A 48 0.92 6.56 -16.49
C SER A 48 1.99 5.81 -17.29
N PHE A 49 2.44 4.66 -16.80
CA PHE A 49 3.36 3.77 -17.51
C PHE A 49 2.64 2.62 -18.22
N GLY A 50 1.33 2.70 -18.38
CA GLY A 50 0.54 1.76 -19.16
C GLY A 50 0.02 0.53 -18.43
N LEU A 51 0.16 0.48 -17.11
CA LEU A 51 -0.36 -0.63 -16.33
C LEU A 51 -1.82 -0.41 -15.95
N LYS A 52 -2.58 -1.50 -15.88
CA LYS A 52 -3.98 -1.43 -15.48
C LYS A 52 -4.10 -1.49 -13.97
N VAL A 53 -4.87 -0.57 -13.41
CA VAL A 53 -5.07 -0.44 -11.97
C VAL A 53 -6.55 -0.51 -11.65
N GLU A 54 -6.88 -1.29 -10.63
CA GLU A 54 -8.22 -1.34 -10.07
C GLU A 54 -8.14 -0.84 -8.62
N ARG A 55 -9.03 0.09 -8.26
CA ARG A 55 -9.13 0.64 -6.91
C ARG A 55 -10.41 0.15 -6.28
N ARG A 56 -10.34 -0.40 -5.08
CA ARG A 56 -11.50 -1.00 -4.44
C ARG A 56 -11.45 -0.86 -2.93
N PHE A 57 -12.63 -0.57 -2.34
CA PHE A 57 -12.86 -0.79 -0.92
C PHE A 57 -13.36 -2.22 -0.76
N CYS A 58 -12.53 -3.09 -0.23
CA CYS A 58 -12.89 -4.49 -0.04
C CYS A 58 -13.85 -4.68 1.14
N ARG A 59 -14.44 -5.84 1.23
CA ARG A 59 -15.31 -6.23 2.35
C ARG A 59 -14.62 -7.23 3.27
N GLU A 60 -13.72 -8.02 2.71
CA GLU A 60 -13.03 -9.09 3.43
C GLU A 60 -11.66 -9.38 2.81
N ILE A 61 -10.81 -10.04 3.57
CA ILE A 61 -9.44 -10.37 3.17
C ILE A 61 -9.38 -11.28 1.94
N ASN A 62 -10.40 -12.10 1.71
CA ASN A 62 -10.42 -13.00 0.57
C ASN A 62 -10.39 -12.26 -0.78
N GLU A 63 -10.94 -11.06 -0.85
CA GLU A 63 -10.90 -10.24 -2.06
C GLU A 63 -9.46 -9.86 -2.41
N LEU A 64 -8.67 -9.49 -1.40
CA LEU A 64 -7.26 -9.21 -1.57
C LEU A 64 -6.48 -10.45 -1.96
N PHE A 65 -6.75 -11.57 -1.30
CA PHE A 65 -6.07 -12.84 -1.59
C PHE A 65 -6.31 -13.31 -3.02
N ARG A 66 -7.52 -13.14 -3.55
CA ARG A 66 -7.83 -13.48 -4.95
C ARG A 66 -6.98 -12.70 -5.93
N GLU A 67 -6.74 -11.42 -5.66
CA GLU A 67 -5.87 -10.62 -6.52
C GLU A 67 -4.44 -11.14 -6.51
N LEU A 68 -3.94 -11.56 -5.36
CA LEU A 68 -2.60 -12.16 -5.25
C LEU A 68 -2.53 -13.49 -6.01
N GLU A 69 -3.56 -14.32 -5.92
CA GLU A 69 -3.63 -15.60 -6.65
C GLU A 69 -3.58 -15.42 -8.16
N GLN A 70 -4.13 -14.31 -8.66
CA GLN A 70 -4.11 -13.99 -10.09
C GLN A 70 -2.77 -13.40 -10.55
N GLY A 71 -1.81 -13.25 -9.63
CA GLY A 71 -0.49 -12.70 -9.94
C GLY A 71 -0.46 -11.17 -10.02
N HIS A 72 -1.48 -10.50 -9.52
CA HIS A 72 -1.51 -9.04 -9.48
C HIS A 72 -0.68 -8.50 -8.34
N ASP A 73 -0.11 -7.31 -8.51
CA ASP A 73 0.55 -6.59 -7.43
C ASP A 73 -0.52 -5.85 -6.63
N VAL A 74 -0.47 -5.94 -5.30
CA VAL A 74 -1.48 -5.35 -4.43
C VAL A 74 -0.83 -4.36 -3.47
N ILE A 75 -1.37 -3.14 -3.48
CA ILE A 75 -1.01 -2.11 -2.49
C ILE A 75 -2.20 -1.97 -1.55
N ALA A 76 -1.96 -2.15 -0.25
CA ALA A 76 -2.97 -1.96 0.78
C ALA A 76 -2.66 -0.71 1.59
N CYS A 77 -3.70 0.05 1.90
CA CYS A 77 -3.60 1.24 2.76
C CYS A 77 -3.90 0.81 4.20
N VAL A 78 -2.95 1.01 5.09
CA VAL A 78 -3.02 0.51 6.46
C VAL A 78 -2.69 1.61 7.46
N ASP A 79 -3.04 1.39 8.72
CA ASP A 79 -2.57 2.20 9.82
C ASP A 79 -1.20 1.68 10.25
N GLY A 80 -0.16 2.48 10.04
CA GLY A 80 1.21 2.07 10.35
C GLY A 80 1.46 1.84 11.83
N GLY A 81 0.83 2.64 12.68
CA GLY A 81 0.93 2.49 14.13
C GLY A 81 0.30 1.20 14.63
N GLU A 82 -0.88 0.89 14.16
CA GLU A 82 -1.60 -0.33 14.50
C GLU A 82 -0.86 -1.57 13.97
N LEU A 83 -0.36 -1.51 12.74
CA LEU A 83 0.39 -2.60 12.15
C LEU A 83 1.68 -2.90 12.91
N SER A 84 2.42 -1.87 13.31
CA SER A 84 3.67 -2.01 14.07
C SER A 84 3.45 -2.34 15.55
N GLY A 85 2.23 -2.14 16.06
CA GLY A 85 1.89 -2.30 17.46
C GLY A 85 2.25 -1.08 18.31
N ASN A 86 2.47 0.09 17.70
CA ASN A 86 2.76 1.35 18.39
C ASN A 86 1.47 2.13 18.67
N LEU A 87 0.89 1.89 19.85
CA LEU A 87 -0.40 2.47 20.24
C LEU A 87 -0.37 4.00 20.38
N GLU A 88 0.75 4.58 20.79
CA GLU A 88 0.87 6.04 20.90
C GLU A 88 0.84 6.68 19.52
N GLN A 89 1.53 6.10 18.58
CA GLN A 89 1.52 6.54 17.20
C GLN A 89 0.12 6.38 16.59
N GLU A 90 -0.55 5.27 16.87
CA GLU A 90 -1.91 5.01 16.44
C GLU A 90 -2.88 6.11 16.90
N GLU A 91 -2.86 6.47 18.20
CA GLU A 91 -3.71 7.53 18.74
C GLU A 91 -3.45 8.88 18.05
N PHE A 92 -2.19 9.19 17.80
CA PHE A 92 -1.80 10.41 17.12
C PHE A 92 -2.28 10.44 15.68
N GLU A 93 -2.12 9.32 14.97
CA GLU A 93 -2.48 9.19 13.57
C GLU A 93 -4.01 9.20 13.36
N ASP A 94 -4.75 8.58 14.25
CA ASP A 94 -6.22 8.58 14.21
C ASP A 94 -6.83 9.99 14.25
N ARG A 95 -6.13 10.94 14.85
CA ARG A 95 -6.55 12.35 14.86
C ARG A 95 -6.35 13.05 13.52
N TRP A 96 -5.50 12.51 12.67
CA TRP A 96 -5.12 13.12 11.40
C TRP A 96 -5.70 12.40 10.19
N ILE A 97 -6.56 11.39 10.41
CA ILE A 97 -7.16 10.62 9.32
C ILE A 97 -8.04 11.53 8.46
N GLY A 98 -7.48 11.93 7.35
CA GLY A 98 -8.18 12.54 6.23
C GLY A 98 -8.19 11.57 5.07
N GLU A 99 -8.29 12.10 3.86
CA GLU A 99 -8.28 11.33 2.61
C GLU A 99 -6.88 10.78 2.24
N ILE A 100 -5.87 11.05 3.03
CA ILE A 100 -4.50 10.60 2.80
C ILE A 100 -4.21 9.43 3.72
N PRO A 101 -3.77 8.29 3.17
CA PRO A 101 -3.46 7.13 4.00
C PRO A 101 -2.24 7.42 4.87
N ASP A 102 -2.28 6.91 6.10
CA ASP A 102 -1.16 6.96 7.00
C ASP A 102 0.04 6.19 6.44
N HIS A 103 -0.23 4.99 5.91
CA HIS A 103 0.82 4.11 5.43
C HIS A 103 0.29 3.18 4.34
N VAL A 104 1.18 2.76 3.45
CA VAL A 104 0.86 1.77 2.43
C VAL A 104 1.91 0.67 2.41
N VAL A 105 1.50 -0.54 2.10
CA VAL A 105 2.40 -1.68 1.94
C VAL A 105 2.05 -2.47 0.69
N LEU A 106 3.05 -3.09 0.08
CA LEU A 106 2.83 -4.08 -0.97
C LEU A 106 2.56 -5.43 -0.29
N VAL A 107 1.41 -6.00 -0.52
CA VAL A 107 1.08 -7.32 0.03
C VAL A 107 1.59 -8.38 -0.93
N ARG A 108 2.40 -9.31 -0.43
CA ARG A 108 3.02 -10.34 -1.27
C ARG A 108 2.38 -11.70 -1.13
N ASN A 109 2.00 -12.07 0.09
CA ASN A 109 1.45 -13.39 0.32
C ASN A 109 0.69 -13.44 1.64
N ILE A 110 -0.23 -14.39 1.74
CA ILE A 110 -0.93 -14.70 2.99
C ILE A 110 -0.67 -16.17 3.28
N ASP A 111 -0.02 -16.43 4.41
CA ASP A 111 0.28 -17.78 4.89
C ASP A 111 -0.76 -18.16 5.93
N TYR A 112 -1.63 -19.10 5.58
CA TYR A 112 -2.71 -19.56 6.46
C TYR A 112 -2.30 -20.69 7.43
N SER A 113 -1.03 -21.11 7.42
CA SER A 113 -0.55 -22.07 8.43
C SER A 113 -0.57 -21.40 9.81
N GLU A 114 -0.70 -22.24 10.87
CA GLU A 114 -0.85 -21.72 12.23
C GLU A 114 0.47 -21.24 12.84
N PRO A 115 0.55 -20.00 13.38
CA PRO A 115 -0.48 -18.94 13.29
C PRO A 115 -0.44 -18.25 11.90
N PRO A 116 -1.59 -17.85 11.35
CA PRO A 116 -1.63 -17.22 10.03
C PRO A 116 -0.96 -15.85 10.03
N ARG A 117 -0.25 -15.54 8.94
CA ARG A 117 0.50 -14.28 8.81
C ARG A 117 0.49 -13.75 7.38
N VAL A 118 0.73 -12.46 7.26
CA VAL A 118 0.80 -11.76 5.97
C VAL A 118 2.25 -11.36 5.71
N GLU A 119 2.75 -11.66 4.52
CA GLU A 119 4.03 -11.17 4.04
C GLU A 119 3.82 -9.88 3.27
N VAL A 120 4.48 -8.81 3.68
CA VAL A 120 4.42 -7.52 3.01
C VAL A 120 5.82 -7.04 2.63
N TYR A 121 5.87 -6.16 1.63
CA TYR A 121 7.07 -5.40 1.28
C TYR A 121 6.80 -3.95 1.66
N ASP A 122 7.50 -3.48 2.70
CA ASP A 122 7.35 -2.14 3.22
C ASP A 122 8.60 -1.32 2.89
N VAL A 123 8.49 -0.47 1.88
CA VAL A 123 9.62 0.31 1.35
C VAL A 123 10.15 1.34 2.35
N ALA A 124 9.39 1.65 3.40
CA ALA A 124 9.82 2.58 4.44
C ALA A 124 10.73 1.94 5.47
N MET A 125 10.83 0.61 5.50
CA MET A 125 11.63 -0.13 6.47
C MET A 125 13.01 -0.46 5.93
N GLU A 126 14.00 -0.49 6.84
CA GLU A 126 15.38 -0.89 6.50
C GLU A 126 15.41 -2.33 5.98
N GLU A 127 14.68 -3.23 6.64
CA GLU A 127 14.42 -4.58 6.14
C GLU A 127 13.00 -4.61 5.58
N PRO A 128 12.81 -4.45 4.25
CA PRO A 128 11.48 -4.23 3.70
C PRO A 128 10.54 -5.43 3.73
N VAL A 129 11.06 -6.65 3.70
CA VAL A 129 10.21 -7.86 3.80
C VAL A 129 9.83 -8.07 5.27
N ARG A 130 8.53 -7.98 5.55
CA ARG A 130 7.99 -8.08 6.90
C ARG A 130 6.86 -9.09 6.95
N TYR A 131 6.71 -9.71 8.13
CA TYR A 131 5.62 -10.64 8.40
C TYR A 131 4.81 -10.13 9.58
N TYR A 132 3.50 -10.08 9.43
CA TYR A 132 2.60 -9.64 10.49
C TYR A 132 1.52 -10.69 10.73
N PRO A 133 1.05 -10.86 11.98
CA PRO A 133 -0.13 -11.68 12.24
C PRO A 133 -1.29 -11.23 11.36
N LEU A 134 -2.03 -12.18 10.79
CA LEU A 134 -3.13 -11.88 9.87
C LEU A 134 -4.19 -10.97 10.50
N ASP A 135 -4.56 -11.22 11.75
CA ASP A 135 -5.56 -10.41 12.45
C ASP A 135 -5.09 -8.96 12.65
N ARG A 136 -3.81 -8.76 12.97
CA ARG A 136 -3.22 -7.42 13.10
C ARG A 136 -3.25 -6.68 11.77
N PHE A 137 -2.91 -7.37 10.69
CA PHE A 137 -2.96 -6.77 9.35
C PHE A 137 -4.39 -6.35 9.00
N ILE A 138 -5.37 -7.22 9.24
CA ILE A 138 -6.78 -6.92 8.94
C ILE A 138 -7.24 -5.71 9.74
N ASP A 139 -6.91 -5.62 11.03
CA ASP A 139 -7.28 -4.48 11.86
C ASP A 139 -6.67 -3.17 11.35
N SER A 140 -5.40 -3.19 10.96
CA SER A 140 -4.73 -2.01 10.42
C SER A 140 -5.30 -1.59 9.05
N TRP A 141 -5.71 -2.56 8.25
CA TRP A 141 -6.28 -2.34 6.93
C TRP A 141 -7.70 -1.79 7.02
N LYS A 142 -8.44 -2.17 8.06
CA LYS A 142 -9.80 -1.71 8.32
C LYS A 142 -9.91 -0.18 8.41
N ASP A 143 -8.88 0.50 8.92
CA ASP A 143 -8.88 1.95 9.09
C ASP A 143 -9.01 2.72 7.78
N SER A 144 -8.62 2.12 6.66
CA SER A 144 -8.82 2.67 5.32
C SER A 144 -10.12 2.17 4.67
N LYS A 145 -11.00 1.51 5.42
CA LYS A 145 -12.18 0.80 4.92
C LYS A 145 -11.80 -0.30 3.94
N TYR A 146 -10.69 -0.99 4.23
CA TYR A 146 -10.14 -2.07 3.41
C TYR A 146 -9.80 -1.61 1.99
N TYR A 147 -9.19 -0.41 1.87
CA TYR A 147 -8.79 0.14 0.57
C TYR A 147 -7.61 -0.61 -0.03
N MET A 148 -7.77 -1.01 -1.27
CA MET A 148 -6.78 -1.80 -1.99
C MET A 148 -6.63 -1.29 -3.42
N ILE A 149 -5.39 -1.30 -3.91
CA ILE A 149 -5.10 -1.06 -5.32
C ILE A 149 -4.49 -2.33 -5.88
N SER A 150 -5.10 -2.86 -6.93
CA SER A 150 -4.63 -4.04 -7.63
C SER A 150 -4.05 -3.63 -8.98
N ILE A 151 -2.84 -4.09 -9.27
CA ILE A 151 -2.11 -3.74 -10.49
C ILE A 151 -1.93 -5.01 -11.32
N LYS A 152 -2.57 -5.02 -12.47
CA LYS A 152 -2.61 -6.21 -13.36
C LYS A 152 -1.38 -6.37 -14.23
#